data_df32b28f00c8ad3f36b5f48e0da5f77a
#
_entry.id   df32b28f00c8ad3f36b5f48e0da5f77a
#
_cell.length_a   1.000
_cell.length_b   1.000
_cell.length_c   1.000
_cell.angle_alpha   90.00
_cell.angle_beta   90.00
_cell.angle_gamma   90.00
#
_symmetry.space_group_name_H-M   'P 1'
#
loop_
_entity.id
_entity.type
_entity.pdbx_description
1 polymer ?
#
loop_
_entity_poly.entity_id
_entity_poly.type
_entity_poly.pdbx_seq_one_letter_code
_entity_poly.pdbx_strand_id
1 'polypeptide(L)'
;GFCMETKIIISATSEETRMGLTENGRLMEYLVERSSEKHLVGNIFKGRVNNVVPGIQAAFIDIGLQQNAFLESNDITEGKSILVQITKDARGSKGPSATRELTLPGRYVVLLPLADYIGVSHKIENKEERNRLKAIIEEAKPDGMGIVIRTAAIGASEEALLEDIKHLCANWRV
;
A
#
# COMPACT_ATOMS: atom_id res chain seq x y z
N GLY A 1 -39.64 -19.46 3.06
CA GLY A 1 -38.53 -18.76 2.46
C GLY A 1 -37.43 -19.73 2.10
N PHE A 2 -37.08 -19.85 0.83
CA PHE A 2 -35.91 -20.65 0.41
C PHE A 2 -34.66 -19.98 0.98
N CYS A 3 -33.94 -20.69 1.85
CA CYS A 3 -32.65 -20.26 2.33
C CYS A 3 -31.61 -20.48 1.21
N MET A 4 -31.03 -19.43 0.69
CA MET A 4 -29.98 -19.50 -0.31
C MET A 4 -28.67 -19.89 0.41
N GLU A 5 -28.10 -21.06 0.11
CA GLU A 5 -26.84 -21.50 0.71
C GLU A 5 -25.67 -21.05 -0.14
N THR A 6 -24.83 -20.16 0.43
CA THR A 6 -23.58 -19.71 -0.18
C THR A 6 -22.40 -20.31 0.57
N LYS A 7 -21.46 -20.92 -0.17
CA LYS A 7 -20.23 -21.48 0.40
C LYS A 7 -19.01 -20.93 -0.30
N ILE A 8 -17.98 -20.62 0.49
CA ILE A 8 -16.63 -20.35 0.01
C ILE A 8 -15.77 -21.56 0.31
N ILE A 9 -15.18 -22.15 -0.72
CA ILE A 9 -14.30 -23.30 -0.63
C ILE A 9 -12.89 -22.84 -0.96
N ILE A 10 -11.95 -23.05 -0.04
CA ILE A 10 -10.55 -22.65 -0.21
C ILE A 10 -9.67 -23.89 -0.13
N SER A 11 -8.81 -24.05 -1.13
CA SER A 11 -7.75 -25.05 -1.16
C SER A 11 -6.41 -24.34 -1.31
N ALA A 12 -5.54 -24.46 -0.33
CA ALA A 12 -4.23 -23.83 -0.33
C ALA A 12 -3.11 -24.87 -0.28
N THR A 13 -2.14 -24.72 -1.17
CA THR A 13 -0.86 -25.46 -1.18
C THR A 13 0.29 -24.48 -1.10
N SER A 14 1.53 -24.96 -1.01
CA SER A 14 2.73 -24.11 -1.07
C SER A 14 2.89 -23.41 -2.42
N GLU A 15 2.24 -23.89 -3.47
CA GLU A 15 2.39 -23.42 -4.85
C GLU A 15 1.23 -22.56 -5.33
N GLU A 16 0.02 -22.81 -4.83
CA GLU A 16 -1.17 -22.07 -5.25
C GLU A 16 -2.28 -22.10 -4.18
N THR A 17 -3.11 -21.05 -4.23
CA THR A 17 -4.38 -21.01 -3.50
C THR A 17 -5.51 -20.94 -4.51
N ARG A 18 -6.50 -21.84 -4.36
CA ARG A 18 -7.71 -21.88 -5.17
C ARG A 18 -8.90 -21.52 -4.29
N MET A 19 -9.77 -20.67 -4.79
CA MET A 19 -11.00 -20.30 -4.12
C MET A 19 -12.18 -20.48 -5.06
N GLY A 20 -13.21 -21.15 -4.58
CA GLY A 20 -14.49 -21.31 -5.28
C GLY A 20 -15.62 -20.71 -4.45
N LEU A 21 -16.47 -19.92 -5.08
CA LEU A 21 -17.73 -19.46 -4.54
C LEU A 21 -18.84 -20.32 -5.12
N THR A 22 -19.63 -20.97 -4.25
CA THR A 22 -20.78 -21.77 -4.69
C THR A 22 -22.09 -21.24 -4.11
N GLU A 23 -23.14 -21.26 -4.91
CA GLU A 23 -24.52 -20.99 -4.49
C GLU A 23 -25.39 -22.22 -4.79
N ASN A 24 -26.07 -22.72 -3.77
CA ASN A 24 -26.91 -23.91 -3.87
C ASN A 24 -26.19 -25.10 -4.58
N GLY A 25 -24.90 -25.27 -4.29
CA GLY A 25 -24.07 -26.33 -4.86
C GLY A 25 -23.55 -26.07 -6.29
N ARG A 26 -23.87 -24.93 -6.90
CA ARG A 26 -23.32 -24.53 -8.22
C ARG A 26 -22.15 -23.59 -8.04
N LEU A 27 -21.05 -23.86 -8.75
CA LEU A 27 -19.89 -22.98 -8.79
C LEU A 27 -20.25 -21.69 -9.53
N MET A 28 -20.16 -20.56 -8.84
CA MET A 28 -20.46 -19.22 -9.37
C MET A 28 -19.21 -18.48 -9.76
N GLU A 29 -18.15 -18.58 -8.97
CA GLU A 29 -16.88 -17.89 -9.20
C GLU A 29 -15.72 -18.79 -8.81
N TYR A 30 -14.63 -18.72 -9.55
CA TYR A 30 -13.43 -19.50 -9.32
C TYR A 30 -12.20 -18.62 -9.51
N LEU A 31 -11.35 -18.58 -8.48
CA LEU A 31 -10.11 -17.81 -8.46
C LEU A 31 -8.94 -18.75 -8.17
N VAL A 32 -7.84 -18.54 -8.89
CA VAL A 32 -6.56 -19.22 -8.63
C VAL A 32 -5.49 -18.18 -8.47
N GLU A 33 -4.80 -18.22 -7.34
CA GLU A 33 -3.60 -17.44 -7.06
C GLU A 33 -2.42 -18.39 -6.96
N ARG A 34 -1.40 -18.18 -7.78
CA ARG A 34 -0.17 -18.99 -7.76
C ARG A 34 0.91 -18.26 -7.00
N SER A 35 1.73 -18.99 -6.24
CA SER A 35 2.86 -18.43 -5.51
C SER A 35 3.94 -17.81 -6.42
N SER A 36 3.95 -18.17 -7.71
CA SER A 36 4.79 -17.55 -8.74
C SER A 36 4.29 -16.16 -9.17
N GLU A 37 3.03 -15.85 -8.94
CA GLU A 37 2.42 -14.51 -9.14
C GLU A 37 2.52 -13.74 -7.82
N LYS A 38 3.74 -13.32 -7.47
CA LYS A 38 3.96 -12.51 -6.26
C LYS A 38 3.26 -11.18 -6.42
N HIS A 39 2.28 -10.90 -5.56
CA HIS A 39 1.74 -9.56 -5.41
C HIS A 39 2.78 -8.66 -4.76
N LEU A 40 3.23 -7.66 -5.50
CA LEU A 40 4.28 -6.74 -5.07
C LEU A 40 3.72 -5.40 -4.60
N VAL A 41 2.43 -5.11 -4.84
CA VAL A 41 1.80 -3.84 -4.47
C VAL A 41 2.01 -3.55 -2.98
N GLY A 42 2.52 -2.35 -2.68
CA GLY A 42 2.87 -1.92 -1.33
C GLY A 42 4.31 -2.23 -0.91
N ASN A 43 5.01 -3.15 -1.59
CA ASN A 43 6.40 -3.45 -1.28
C ASN A 43 7.31 -2.28 -1.65
N ILE A 44 8.32 -2.04 -0.81
CA ILE A 44 9.33 -0.99 -1.00
C ILE A 44 10.65 -1.63 -1.39
N PHE A 45 11.24 -1.12 -2.46
CA PHE A 45 12.53 -1.58 -2.97
C PHE A 45 13.55 -0.44 -3.00
N LYS A 46 14.79 -0.75 -2.68
CA LYS A 46 15.93 0.08 -3.07
C LYS A 46 16.35 -0.36 -4.47
N GLY A 47 15.93 0.39 -5.48
CA GLY A 47 16.19 0.11 -6.88
C GLY A 47 17.27 0.99 -7.46
N ARG A 48 17.82 0.57 -8.61
CA ARG A 48 18.77 1.34 -9.40
C ARG A 48 18.08 1.88 -10.65
N VAL A 49 18.27 3.17 -10.93
CA VAL A 49 17.74 3.79 -12.15
C VAL A 49 18.53 3.29 -13.36
N ASN A 50 17.90 2.47 -14.20
CA ASN A 50 18.51 1.86 -15.37
C ASN A 50 18.43 2.75 -16.60
N ASN A 51 17.25 3.33 -16.85
CA ASN A 51 16.97 4.11 -18.05
C ASN A 51 16.00 5.23 -17.74
N VAL A 52 16.32 6.43 -18.18
CA VAL A 52 15.45 7.61 -18.10
C VAL A 52 14.93 7.92 -19.49
N VAL A 53 13.61 8.11 -19.63
CA VAL A 53 12.93 8.44 -20.88
C VAL A 53 12.32 9.84 -20.74
N PRO A 54 13.05 10.90 -21.09
CA PRO A 54 12.62 12.30 -20.85
C PRO A 54 11.31 12.64 -21.58
N GLY A 55 11.10 12.09 -22.78
CA GLY A 55 9.92 12.38 -23.59
C GLY A 55 8.57 12.01 -22.95
N ILE A 56 8.57 11.06 -22.02
CA ILE A 56 7.39 10.65 -21.25
C ILE A 56 7.54 10.90 -19.75
N GLN A 57 8.60 11.60 -19.35
CA GLN A 57 8.91 11.92 -17.94
C GLN A 57 8.88 10.68 -17.05
N ALA A 58 9.56 9.63 -17.47
CA ALA A 58 9.55 8.34 -16.80
C ALA A 58 10.95 7.72 -16.75
N ALA A 59 11.11 6.78 -15.84
CA ALA A 59 12.30 5.97 -15.72
C ALA A 59 11.96 4.50 -15.46
N PHE A 60 12.88 3.63 -15.84
CA PHE A 60 12.84 2.20 -15.52
C PHE A 60 13.83 1.92 -14.39
N ILE A 61 13.32 1.29 -13.34
CA ILE A 61 14.04 1.02 -12.11
C ILE A 61 14.28 -0.48 -11.97
N ASP A 62 15.55 -0.86 -11.90
CA ASP A 62 15.93 -2.23 -11.57
C ASP A 62 15.69 -2.46 -10.07
N ILE A 63 14.74 -3.30 -9.76
CA ILE A 63 14.35 -3.69 -8.39
C ILE A 63 14.82 -5.11 -8.03
N GLY A 64 15.70 -5.69 -8.85
CA GLY A 64 16.21 -7.05 -8.65
C GLY A 64 15.25 -8.16 -9.06
N LEU A 65 14.24 -7.85 -9.85
CA LEU A 65 13.27 -8.79 -10.39
C LEU A 65 13.40 -8.90 -11.92
N GLN A 66 12.68 -9.84 -12.53
CA GLN A 66 12.76 -10.10 -13.96
C GLN A 66 12.39 -8.88 -14.82
N GLN A 67 11.45 -8.07 -14.37
CA GLN A 67 11.02 -6.85 -15.05
C GLN A 67 11.34 -5.62 -14.20
N ASN A 68 11.84 -4.57 -14.86
CA ASN A 68 12.05 -3.28 -14.22
C ASN A 68 10.71 -2.62 -13.84
N ALA A 69 10.71 -1.88 -12.75
CA ALA A 69 9.58 -1.05 -12.37
C ALA A 69 9.53 0.23 -13.21
N PHE A 70 8.33 0.65 -13.56
CA PHE A 70 8.07 1.91 -14.26
C PHE A 70 7.75 3.01 -13.24
N LEU A 71 8.48 4.11 -13.31
CA LEU A 71 8.34 5.25 -12.41
C LEU A 71 8.12 6.54 -13.20
N GLU A 72 6.99 7.22 -13.00
CA GLU A 72 6.77 8.57 -13.51
C GLU A 72 7.48 9.59 -12.62
N SER A 73 8.46 10.30 -13.15
CA SER A 73 9.16 11.36 -12.43
C SER A 73 10.05 12.17 -13.35
N ASN A 74 10.16 13.47 -13.07
CA ASN A 74 10.95 14.43 -13.84
C ASN A 74 12.37 14.61 -13.30
N ASP A 75 12.63 14.18 -12.08
CA ASP A 75 13.88 14.47 -11.35
C ASP A 75 14.58 13.16 -10.97
N ILE A 76 15.02 12.44 -12.00
CA ILE A 76 15.69 11.16 -11.84
C ILE A 76 16.95 11.13 -12.68
N THR A 77 18.04 10.61 -12.08
CA THR A 77 19.34 10.46 -12.73
C THR A 77 19.68 8.97 -12.88
N GLU A 78 20.07 8.57 -14.08
CA GLU A 78 20.53 7.19 -14.35
C GLU A 78 21.71 6.80 -13.43
N GLY A 79 21.73 5.54 -13.06
CA GLY A 79 22.78 4.93 -12.24
C GLY A 79 22.64 5.20 -10.73
N LYS A 80 21.75 6.09 -10.30
CA LYS A 80 21.49 6.33 -8.88
C LYS A 80 20.59 5.25 -8.27
N SER A 81 20.76 5.01 -6.97
CA SER A 81 19.86 4.18 -6.18
C SER A 81 18.78 5.03 -5.54
N ILE A 82 17.54 4.58 -5.64
CA ILE A 82 16.37 5.27 -5.07
C ILE A 82 15.44 4.27 -4.38
N LEU A 83 14.67 4.75 -3.41
CA LEU A 83 13.58 4.00 -2.82
C LEU A 83 12.32 4.19 -3.64
N VAL A 84 11.67 3.07 -3.98
CA VAL A 84 10.40 3.05 -4.71
C VAL A 84 9.44 2.07 -4.08
N GLN A 85 8.14 2.38 -4.14
CA GLN A 85 7.06 1.50 -3.69
C GLN A 85 6.22 1.09 -4.88
N ILE A 86 5.89 -0.19 -4.96
CA ILE A 86 5.06 -0.72 -6.05
C ILE A 86 3.61 -0.31 -5.84
N THR A 87 3.01 0.27 -6.86
CA THR A 87 1.61 0.72 -6.88
C THR A 87 0.70 -0.17 -7.72
N LYS A 88 1.25 -0.86 -8.71
CA LYS A 88 0.55 -1.82 -9.57
C LYS A 88 1.47 -2.99 -9.90
N ASP A 89 0.92 -4.20 -9.86
CA ASP A 89 1.62 -5.40 -10.30
C ASP A 89 1.90 -5.39 -11.79
N ALA A 90 2.93 -6.13 -12.20
CA ALA A 90 3.25 -6.36 -13.60
C ALA A 90 2.08 -7.03 -14.34
N ARG A 91 1.90 -6.68 -15.62
CA ARG A 91 0.88 -7.28 -16.48
C ARG A 91 1.47 -7.60 -17.85
N GLY A 92 1.51 -8.87 -18.22
CA GLY A 92 2.06 -9.32 -19.48
C GLY A 92 3.52 -8.88 -19.65
N SER A 93 3.79 -8.11 -20.71
CA SER A 93 5.13 -7.56 -21.00
C SER A 93 5.46 -6.27 -20.23
N LYS A 94 4.48 -5.67 -19.54
CA LYS A 94 4.70 -4.46 -18.73
C LYS A 94 5.14 -4.84 -17.33
N GLY A 95 6.25 -4.25 -16.89
CA GLY A 95 6.71 -4.34 -15.51
C GLY A 95 5.78 -3.62 -14.52
N PRO A 96 6.00 -3.79 -13.21
CA PRO A 96 5.21 -3.15 -12.18
C PRO A 96 5.35 -1.62 -12.22
N SER A 97 4.31 -0.91 -11.83
CA SER A 97 4.37 0.54 -11.62
C SER A 97 4.85 0.85 -10.21
N ALA A 98 5.61 1.93 -10.06
CA ALA A 98 6.18 2.35 -8.80
C ALA A 98 6.01 3.86 -8.56
N THR A 99 6.16 4.27 -7.30
CA THR A 99 6.17 5.67 -6.86
C THR A 99 7.32 5.93 -5.90
N ARG A 100 7.76 7.19 -5.82
CA ARG A 100 8.70 7.67 -4.79
C ARG A 100 7.99 8.15 -3.52
N GLU A 101 6.68 8.34 -3.59
CA GLU A 101 5.86 8.70 -2.44
C GLU A 101 5.57 7.45 -1.60
N LEU A 102 6.43 7.19 -0.61
CA LEU A 102 6.31 6.00 0.23
C LEU A 102 5.21 6.16 1.25
N THR A 103 4.41 5.11 1.42
CA THR A 103 3.33 5.04 2.40
C THR A 103 3.40 3.74 3.21
N LEU A 104 3.24 3.84 4.53
CA LEU A 104 3.14 2.70 5.42
C LEU A 104 1.76 2.72 6.08
N PRO A 105 0.81 1.89 5.61
CA PRO A 105 -0.55 1.89 6.15
C PRO A 105 -0.60 1.17 7.50
N GLY A 106 -1.16 1.87 8.50
CA GLY A 106 -1.56 1.32 9.77
C GLY A 106 -3.08 1.08 9.84
N ARG A 107 -3.57 0.75 11.02
CA ARG A 107 -4.99 0.57 11.26
C ARG A 107 -5.76 1.89 11.18
N TYR A 108 -5.27 2.93 11.83
CA TYR A 108 -5.93 4.23 11.99
C TYR A 108 -5.28 5.33 11.17
N VAL A 109 -4.01 5.19 10.88
CA VAL A 109 -3.22 6.20 10.19
C VAL A 109 -2.38 5.57 9.10
N VAL A 110 -1.92 6.41 8.17
CA VAL A 110 -0.88 6.07 7.19
C VAL A 110 0.34 6.93 7.47
N LEU A 111 1.50 6.31 7.67
CA LEU A 111 2.77 7.00 7.82
C LEU A 111 3.37 7.31 6.45
N LEU A 112 3.82 8.54 6.28
CA LEU A 112 4.49 9.04 5.07
C LEU A 112 5.94 9.40 5.45
N PRO A 113 6.90 8.46 5.35
CA PRO A 113 8.23 8.68 5.92
C PRO A 113 9.05 9.76 5.20
N LEU A 114 8.70 10.11 3.97
CA LEU A 114 9.42 11.10 3.15
C LEU A 114 8.62 12.37 2.86
N ALA A 115 7.51 12.57 3.55
CA ALA A 115 6.70 13.78 3.48
C ALA A 115 6.61 14.42 4.88
N ASP A 116 6.19 15.66 4.98
CA ASP A 116 6.04 16.36 6.26
C ASP A 116 4.74 17.17 6.27
N TYR A 117 3.63 16.48 6.47
CA TYR A 117 2.33 17.11 6.63
C TYR A 117 1.34 16.20 7.38
N ILE A 118 0.22 16.76 7.83
CA ILE A 118 -0.91 16.02 8.40
C ILE A 118 -2.11 16.14 7.47
N GLY A 119 -2.59 14.99 7.02
CA GLY A 119 -3.83 14.87 6.25
C GLY A 119 -4.93 14.21 7.08
N VAL A 120 -6.17 14.52 6.77
CA VAL A 120 -7.35 13.90 7.40
C VAL A 120 -8.31 13.42 6.31
N SER A 121 -8.76 12.17 6.37
CA SER A 121 -9.73 11.64 5.42
C SER A 121 -10.94 12.57 5.27
N HIS A 122 -11.31 12.87 4.04
CA HIS A 122 -12.52 13.68 3.75
C HIS A 122 -13.81 13.02 4.23
N LYS A 123 -13.82 11.71 4.45
CA LYS A 123 -14.95 10.96 4.99
C LYS A 123 -15.20 11.19 6.48
N ILE A 124 -14.27 11.82 7.18
CA ILE A 124 -14.47 12.26 8.57
C ILE A 124 -15.12 13.65 8.51
N GLU A 125 -16.45 13.69 8.50
CA GLU A 125 -17.23 14.92 8.30
C GLU A 125 -17.41 15.72 9.58
N ASN A 126 -17.49 15.04 10.74
CA ASN A 126 -17.65 15.69 12.04
C ASN A 126 -16.44 16.56 12.38
N LYS A 127 -16.66 17.87 12.50
CA LYS A 127 -15.62 18.87 12.72
C LYS A 127 -14.91 18.71 14.07
N GLU A 128 -15.63 18.37 15.11
CA GLU A 128 -15.07 18.16 16.45
C GLU A 128 -14.14 16.94 16.46
N GLU A 129 -14.58 15.86 15.84
CA GLU A 129 -13.78 14.64 15.72
C GLU A 129 -12.53 14.86 14.86
N ARG A 130 -12.65 15.58 13.74
CA ARG A 130 -11.48 15.97 12.94
C ARG A 130 -10.44 16.73 13.77
N ASN A 131 -10.90 17.71 14.53
CA ASN A 131 -10.04 18.55 15.37
C ASN A 131 -9.39 17.72 16.49
N ARG A 132 -10.15 16.84 17.12
CA ARG A 132 -9.64 15.93 18.16
C ARG A 132 -8.53 15.04 17.63
N LEU A 133 -8.78 14.34 16.52
CA LEU A 133 -7.80 13.45 15.90
C LEU A 133 -6.56 14.23 15.43
N LYS A 134 -6.76 15.38 14.82
CA LYS A 134 -5.67 16.23 14.34
C LYS A 134 -4.78 16.70 15.49
N ALA A 135 -5.35 17.13 16.61
CA ALA A 135 -4.60 17.56 17.79
C ALA A 135 -3.71 16.44 18.36
N ILE A 136 -4.26 15.22 18.48
CA ILE A 136 -3.48 14.05 18.93
C ILE A 136 -2.31 13.78 17.99
N ILE A 137 -2.55 13.82 16.68
CA ILE A 137 -1.52 13.52 15.69
C ILE A 137 -0.45 14.64 15.62
N GLU A 138 -0.82 15.90 15.79
CA GLU A 138 0.13 17.02 15.83
C GLU A 138 1.19 16.84 16.93
N GLU A 139 0.80 16.30 18.07
CA GLU A 139 1.74 16.01 19.18
C GLU A 139 2.56 14.74 18.97
N ALA A 140 1.98 13.74 18.29
CA ALA A 140 2.58 12.42 18.14
C ALA A 140 3.38 12.22 16.85
N LYS A 141 3.18 13.07 15.87
CA LYS A 141 3.82 12.95 14.54
C LYS A 141 5.35 13.05 14.67
N PRO A 142 6.11 12.07 14.14
CA PRO A 142 7.56 12.20 14.09
C PRO A 142 7.99 13.39 13.23
N ASP A 143 9.05 14.06 13.65
CA ASP A 143 9.63 15.18 12.90
C ASP A 143 10.10 14.73 11.50
N GLY A 144 9.78 15.53 10.49
CA GLY A 144 10.14 15.25 9.11
C GLY A 144 9.35 14.13 8.43
N MET A 145 8.30 13.61 9.08
CA MET A 145 7.39 12.61 8.52
C MET A 145 5.96 13.14 8.44
N GLY A 146 5.18 12.58 7.53
CA GLY A 146 3.76 12.89 7.38
C GLY A 146 2.87 11.80 7.97
N ILE A 147 1.66 12.17 8.34
CA ILE A 147 0.60 11.24 8.75
C ILE A 147 -0.71 11.63 8.09
N VAL A 148 -1.38 10.64 7.52
CA VAL A 148 -2.77 10.76 7.04
C VAL A 148 -3.68 9.97 7.97
N ILE A 149 -4.67 10.64 8.55
CA ILE A 149 -5.65 10.04 9.44
C ILE A 149 -6.73 9.36 8.59
N ARG A 150 -6.91 8.06 8.80
CA ARG A 150 -7.89 7.24 8.08
C ARG A 150 -9.28 7.36 8.72
N THR A 151 -10.31 7.07 7.94
CA THR A 151 -11.70 7.02 8.43
C THR A 151 -11.88 6.06 9.61
N ALA A 152 -11.13 4.96 9.65
CA ALA A 152 -11.12 4.00 10.75
C ALA A 152 -10.71 4.60 12.11
N ALA A 153 -10.08 5.77 12.12
CA ALA A 153 -9.70 6.48 13.35
C ALA A 153 -10.88 7.11 14.09
N ILE A 154 -12.05 7.23 13.48
CA ILE A 154 -13.24 7.78 14.14
C ILE A 154 -13.51 7.00 15.44
N GLY A 155 -13.58 7.72 16.57
CA GLY A 155 -13.84 7.15 17.89
C GLY A 155 -12.67 6.38 18.50
N ALA A 156 -11.51 6.29 17.83
CA ALA A 156 -10.33 5.64 18.38
C ALA A 156 -9.78 6.43 19.59
N SER A 157 -9.27 5.71 20.59
CA SER A 157 -8.60 6.32 21.72
C SER A 157 -7.24 6.90 21.34
N GLU A 158 -6.77 7.86 22.12
CA GLU A 158 -5.41 8.40 21.95
C GLU A 158 -4.36 7.31 22.02
N GLU A 159 -4.46 6.39 23.00
CA GLU A 159 -3.55 5.27 23.17
C GLU A 159 -3.50 4.37 21.92
N ALA A 160 -4.65 4.09 21.30
CA ALA A 160 -4.72 3.28 20.10
C ALA A 160 -4.05 3.96 18.90
N LEU A 161 -4.20 5.27 18.75
CA LEU A 161 -3.54 6.06 17.71
C LEU A 161 -2.02 6.11 17.91
N LEU A 162 -1.57 6.33 19.13
CA LEU A 162 -0.15 6.37 19.48
C LEU A 162 0.53 5.02 19.27
N GLU A 163 -0.13 3.92 19.62
CA GLU A 163 0.37 2.57 19.38
C GLU A 163 0.51 2.26 17.88
N ASP A 164 -0.46 2.67 17.06
CA ASP A 164 -0.40 2.52 15.60
C ASP A 164 0.79 3.26 15.01
N ILE A 165 1.01 4.52 15.39
CA ILE A 165 2.15 5.33 14.96
C ILE A 165 3.48 4.69 15.38
N LYS A 166 3.58 4.25 16.64
CA LYS A 166 4.77 3.60 17.19
C LYS A 166 5.14 2.35 16.40
N HIS A 167 4.15 1.52 16.07
CA HIS A 167 4.33 0.30 15.27
C HIS A 167 4.84 0.63 13.86
N LEU A 168 4.25 1.61 13.19
CA LEU A 168 4.68 2.04 11.86
C LEU A 168 6.10 2.62 11.85
N CYS A 169 6.44 3.42 12.84
CA CYS A 169 7.80 3.95 12.99
C CYS A 169 8.84 2.86 13.24
N ALA A 170 8.49 1.83 14.01
CA ALA A 170 9.37 0.69 14.23
C ALA A 170 9.61 -0.09 12.94
N ASN A 171 8.58 -0.29 12.12
CA ASN A 171 8.69 -0.96 10.82
C ASN A 171 9.53 -0.17 9.81
N TRP A 172 9.52 1.15 9.89
CA TRP A 172 10.34 2.00 9.01
C TRP A 172 11.84 1.98 9.33
N ARG A 173 12.21 1.67 10.56
CA ARG A 173 13.61 1.67 11.02
C ARG A 173 14.41 0.41 10.71
N VAL A 174 13.80 -0.58 10.08
CA VAL A 174 14.45 -1.86 9.74
C VAL A 174 15.43 -1.71 8.58
#